data_cbd4928813c80edb6f39ec592760d591
#
_entry.id   cbd4928813c80edb6f39ec592760d591
#
_cell.length_a   1.000
_cell.length_b   1.000
_cell.length_c   1.000
_cell.angle_alpha   90.00
_cell.angle_beta   90.00
_cell.angle_gamma   90.00
#
_symmetry.space_group_name_H-M   'P 1'
#
loop_
_entity.id
_entity.type
_entity.pdbx_description
1 polymer ?
#
loop_
_entity_poly.entity_id
_entity_poly.type
_entity_poly.pdbx_seq_one_letter_code
_entity_poly.pdbx_strand_id
1 'polypeptide(L)'
;DFVLAVPFREVNIQQVAELLRRIEPGFTLVKEDYNNQFELIVVKKIGTKEPALNYMNAVLKDKAVFDYLAGTNYETFIITETNMKALTENEYMEEYLKFFNDNYLKNAGAVGIEEGDFVYNKSVAHKFVLIYPNTIDPYKLKTVFEDFNFAGLVLNNLKFDEENDCMVISGFNSKEEGMRYFNAVVSNRKLLKPLRNIDYTNFIITEVNLNALLEKKGMESYLKLFKKYYLNL
;
A
#
# COMPACT_ATOMS: atom_id res chain seq x y z
N ASP A 1 20.34 -3.63 -6.00
CA ASP A 1 20.28 -2.49 -5.08
C ASP A 1 18.88 -2.37 -4.48
N PHE A 2 18.77 -1.83 -3.29
CA PHE A 2 17.51 -1.37 -2.68
C PHE A 2 17.45 0.15 -2.79
N VAL A 3 16.27 0.69 -3.07
CA VAL A 3 16.03 2.13 -3.17
C VAL A 3 14.93 2.55 -2.20
N LEU A 4 15.20 3.60 -1.45
CA LEU A 4 14.22 4.36 -0.69
C LEU A 4 14.13 5.76 -1.31
N ALA A 5 13.02 6.05 -1.98
CA ALA A 5 12.72 7.36 -2.51
C ALA A 5 11.95 8.16 -1.46
N VAL A 6 12.44 9.33 -1.08
CA VAL A 6 11.82 10.22 -0.09
C VAL A 6 11.50 11.58 -0.70
N PRO A 7 10.48 12.30 -0.21
CA PRO A 7 10.13 13.62 -0.71
C PRO A 7 11.31 14.58 -0.63
N PHE A 8 11.52 15.33 -1.71
CA PHE A 8 12.63 16.26 -1.86
C PHE A 8 12.59 17.35 -0.76
N ARG A 9 13.67 17.44 0.02
CA ARG A 9 13.86 18.39 1.14
C ARG A 9 12.87 18.28 2.31
N GLU A 10 12.00 17.28 2.35
CA GLU A 10 11.08 17.07 3.47
C GLU A 10 11.66 16.12 4.53
N VAL A 11 12.68 15.35 4.16
CA VAL A 11 13.29 14.33 5.00
C VAL A 11 14.79 14.58 5.16
N ASN A 12 15.30 14.42 6.38
CA ASN A 12 16.75 14.49 6.60
C ASN A 12 17.40 13.18 6.13
N ILE A 13 18.02 13.23 4.95
CA ILE A 13 18.67 12.10 4.29
C ILE A 13 19.77 11.45 5.16
N GLN A 14 20.53 12.24 5.92
CA GLN A 14 21.59 11.70 6.78
C GLN A 14 21.01 10.85 7.90
N GLN A 15 19.93 11.31 8.52
CA GLN A 15 19.25 10.57 9.57
C GLN A 15 18.64 9.27 9.05
N VAL A 16 18.01 9.29 7.88
CA VAL A 16 17.52 8.07 7.22
C VAL A 16 18.67 7.11 6.91
N ALA A 17 19.78 7.61 6.36
CA ALA A 17 20.96 6.80 6.07
C ALA A 17 21.55 6.14 7.32
N GLU A 18 21.54 6.82 8.48
CA GLU A 18 21.95 6.24 9.76
C GLU A 18 21.02 5.11 10.21
N LEU A 19 19.70 5.29 10.07
CA LEU A 19 18.71 4.26 10.36
C LEU A 19 18.92 3.02 9.48
N LEU A 20 19.13 3.21 8.19
CA LEU A 20 19.38 2.12 7.25
C LEU A 20 20.71 1.38 7.53
N ARG A 21 21.78 2.10 7.88
CA ARG A 21 23.06 1.48 8.27
C ARG A 21 22.98 0.65 9.53
N ARG A 22 22.09 1.00 10.45
CA ARG A 22 21.89 0.23 11.68
C ARG A 22 21.30 -1.15 11.39
N ILE A 23 20.47 -1.27 10.36
CA ILE A 23 19.86 -2.54 9.95
C ILE A 23 20.93 -3.48 9.37
N GLU A 24 21.82 -2.97 8.50
CA GLU A 24 22.91 -3.73 7.89
C GLU A 24 24.13 -2.83 7.63
N PRO A 25 25.12 -2.82 8.57
CA PRO A 25 26.26 -1.91 8.48
C PRO A 25 27.22 -2.17 7.31
N GLY A 26 27.15 -3.38 6.72
CA GLY A 26 28.05 -3.79 5.63
C GLY A 26 27.74 -3.22 4.27
N PHE A 27 26.57 -2.60 4.10
CA PHE A 27 26.17 -2.08 2.79
C PHE A 27 26.63 -0.65 2.54
N THR A 28 26.79 -0.33 1.25
CA THR A 28 27.15 1.03 0.82
C THR A 28 25.89 1.81 0.53
N LEU A 29 25.71 2.95 1.20
CA LEU A 29 24.61 3.88 0.94
C LEU A 29 25.11 5.07 0.11
N VAL A 30 24.36 5.39 -0.94
CA VAL A 30 24.61 6.52 -1.82
C VAL A 30 23.33 7.35 -1.89
N LYS A 31 23.47 8.68 -1.80
CA LYS A 31 22.40 9.61 -2.16
C LYS A 31 22.48 9.86 -3.66
N GLU A 32 21.35 9.80 -4.34
CA GLU A 32 21.20 10.19 -5.73
C GLU A 32 20.03 11.19 -5.86
N ASP A 33 20.27 12.28 -6.57
CA ASP A 33 19.21 13.24 -6.91
C ASP A 33 18.38 12.64 -8.05
N TYR A 34 17.07 12.69 -7.93
CA TYR A 34 16.19 12.13 -8.95
C TYR A 34 15.43 13.24 -9.70
N ASN A 35 14.58 13.99 -9.00
CA ASN A 35 13.84 15.10 -9.58
C ASN A 35 13.39 16.10 -8.49
N ASN A 36 12.47 17.01 -8.84
CA ASN A 36 11.95 18.02 -7.90
C ASN A 36 11.03 17.43 -6.82
N GLN A 37 10.62 16.18 -6.93
CA GLN A 37 9.68 15.53 -6.02
C GLN A 37 10.37 14.57 -5.07
N PHE A 38 11.42 13.87 -5.52
CA PHE A 38 12.08 12.81 -4.77
C PHE A 38 13.61 12.92 -4.77
N GLU A 39 14.19 12.55 -3.63
CA GLU A 39 15.59 12.20 -3.45
C GLU A 39 15.70 10.68 -3.21
N LEU A 40 16.72 10.03 -3.74
CA LEU A 40 16.90 8.59 -3.62
C LEU A 40 18.04 8.27 -2.65
N ILE A 41 17.75 7.36 -1.71
CA ILE A 41 18.78 6.69 -0.92
C ILE A 41 18.94 5.28 -1.49
N VAL A 42 20.09 5.01 -2.09
CA VAL A 42 20.39 3.75 -2.76
C VAL A 42 21.34 2.93 -1.91
N VAL A 43 20.89 1.76 -1.50
CA VAL A 43 21.72 0.77 -0.81
C VAL A 43 22.28 -0.18 -1.86
N LYS A 44 23.59 -0.09 -2.07
CA LYS A 44 24.32 -0.81 -3.14
C LYS A 44 24.98 -2.08 -2.62
N LYS A 45 25.29 -3.00 -3.56
CA LYS A 45 26.03 -4.25 -3.33
C LYS A 45 25.29 -5.29 -2.48
N ILE A 46 23.98 -5.29 -2.50
CA ILE A 46 23.19 -6.31 -1.79
C ILE A 46 23.30 -7.68 -2.49
N GLY A 47 23.70 -7.71 -3.76
CA GLY A 47 23.87 -8.94 -4.53
C GLY A 47 22.65 -9.29 -5.40
N THR A 48 22.00 -10.42 -5.09
CA THR A 48 20.88 -10.91 -5.89
C THR A 48 19.52 -10.42 -5.41
N LYS A 49 18.46 -10.81 -6.12
CA LYS A 49 17.06 -10.44 -5.83
C LYS A 49 16.65 -10.79 -4.39
N GLU A 50 16.93 -12.00 -3.94
CA GLU A 50 16.46 -12.50 -2.64
C GLU A 50 17.07 -11.76 -1.45
N PRO A 51 18.40 -11.55 -1.33
CA PRO A 51 18.97 -10.68 -0.32
C PRO A 51 18.42 -9.25 -0.35
N ALA A 52 18.16 -8.70 -1.53
CA ALA A 52 17.61 -7.34 -1.65
C ALA A 52 16.17 -7.26 -1.14
N LEU A 53 15.34 -8.27 -1.40
CA LEU A 53 13.99 -8.37 -0.82
C LEU A 53 14.03 -8.56 0.69
N ASN A 54 14.96 -9.38 1.20
CA ASN A 54 15.13 -9.59 2.65
C ASN A 54 15.56 -8.30 3.36
N TYR A 55 16.48 -7.53 2.75
CA TYR A 55 16.86 -6.22 3.27
C TYR A 55 15.69 -5.24 3.25
N MET A 56 14.95 -5.15 2.15
CA MET A 56 13.76 -4.31 2.05
C MET A 56 12.74 -4.69 3.13
N ASN A 57 12.51 -5.99 3.38
CA ASN A 57 11.66 -6.47 4.48
C ASN A 57 12.15 -6.02 5.85
N ALA A 58 13.47 -6.10 6.10
CA ALA A 58 14.04 -5.66 7.36
C ALA A 58 13.85 -4.15 7.57
N VAL A 59 14.01 -3.34 6.52
CA VAL A 59 13.76 -1.89 6.54
C VAL A 59 12.30 -1.59 6.85
N LEU A 60 11.36 -2.26 6.17
CA LEU A 60 9.92 -2.05 6.36
C LEU A 60 9.41 -2.50 7.73
N LYS A 61 10.09 -3.47 8.37
CA LYS A 61 9.79 -3.95 9.74
C LYS A 61 10.46 -3.12 10.83
N ASP A 62 11.45 -2.29 10.50
CA ASP A 62 12.16 -1.49 11.51
C ASP A 62 11.30 -0.32 11.98
N LYS A 63 10.92 -0.40 13.26
CA LYS A 63 10.03 0.61 13.87
C LYS A 63 10.59 2.02 13.81
N ALA A 64 11.90 2.21 13.95
CA ALA A 64 12.48 3.55 13.95
C ALA A 64 12.52 4.16 12.54
N VAL A 65 12.72 3.35 11.49
CA VAL A 65 12.55 3.81 10.09
C VAL A 65 11.10 4.17 9.84
N PHE A 66 10.17 3.31 10.26
CA PHE A 66 8.74 3.55 10.09
C PHE A 66 8.29 4.83 10.81
N ASP A 67 8.61 4.97 12.10
CA ASP A 67 8.21 6.14 12.90
C ASP A 67 8.80 7.44 12.32
N TYR A 68 10.04 7.38 11.81
CA TYR A 68 10.71 8.55 11.22
C TYR A 68 10.09 8.98 9.89
N LEU A 69 9.66 8.03 9.06
CA LEU A 69 9.03 8.29 7.77
C LEU A 69 7.51 8.44 7.85
N ALA A 70 6.93 8.29 9.05
CA ALA A 70 5.50 8.39 9.24
C ALA A 70 4.96 9.75 8.77
N GLY A 71 3.94 9.71 7.92
CA GLY A 71 3.32 10.90 7.34
C GLY A 71 4.04 11.48 6.11
N THR A 72 5.18 10.91 5.69
CA THR A 72 5.84 11.27 4.44
C THR A 72 5.40 10.37 3.29
N ASN A 73 5.46 10.89 2.06
CA ASN A 73 5.17 10.12 0.85
C ASN A 73 6.47 9.50 0.32
N TYR A 74 6.91 8.37 0.88
CA TYR A 74 8.11 7.65 0.45
C TYR A 74 7.77 6.40 -0.35
N GLU A 75 8.67 5.97 -1.24
CA GLU A 75 8.57 4.74 -2.00
C GLU A 75 9.77 3.81 -1.73
N THR A 76 9.54 2.50 -1.78
CA THR A 76 10.61 1.50 -1.61
C THR A 76 10.53 0.45 -2.71
N PHE A 77 11.67 0.14 -3.31
CA PHE A 77 11.76 -0.89 -4.33
C PHE A 77 13.18 -1.46 -4.43
N ILE A 78 13.31 -2.61 -5.08
CA ILE A 78 14.62 -3.15 -5.46
C ILE A 78 14.81 -2.99 -6.96
N ILE A 79 16.05 -2.77 -7.39
CA ILE A 79 16.37 -2.44 -8.77
C ILE A 79 17.76 -2.97 -9.14
N THR A 80 17.95 -3.34 -10.39
CA THR A 80 19.29 -3.61 -10.93
C THR A 80 20.02 -2.30 -11.24
N GLU A 81 21.34 -2.33 -11.26
CA GLU A 81 22.15 -1.15 -11.62
C GLU A 81 21.80 -0.61 -13.01
N THR A 82 21.57 -1.51 -13.97
CA THR A 82 21.17 -1.14 -15.33
C THR A 82 19.82 -0.40 -15.35
N ASN A 83 18.83 -0.92 -14.63
CA ASN A 83 17.50 -0.29 -14.55
C ASN A 83 17.54 1.01 -13.75
N MET A 84 18.42 1.11 -12.73
CA MET A 84 18.60 2.33 -11.96
C MET A 84 19.08 3.49 -12.83
N LYS A 85 20.08 3.22 -13.70
CA LYS A 85 20.56 4.20 -14.67
C LYS A 85 19.44 4.67 -15.61
N ALA A 86 18.67 3.73 -16.15
CA ALA A 86 17.54 4.05 -17.02
C ALA A 86 16.43 4.83 -16.29
N LEU A 87 16.16 4.49 -15.01
CA LEU A 87 15.17 5.18 -14.18
C LEU A 87 15.56 6.64 -13.94
N THR A 88 16.83 6.90 -13.62
CA THR A 88 17.32 8.27 -13.37
C THR A 88 17.44 9.11 -14.64
N GLU A 89 17.76 8.49 -15.78
CA GLU A 89 17.86 9.20 -17.07
C GLU A 89 16.50 9.59 -17.65
N ASN A 90 15.44 8.81 -17.38
CA ASN A 90 14.12 8.98 -18.01
C ASN A 90 13.02 9.41 -17.03
N GLU A 91 13.30 9.47 -15.74
CA GLU A 91 12.36 9.87 -14.68
C GLU A 91 11.05 9.04 -14.64
N TYR A 92 11.09 7.74 -14.99
CA TYR A 92 9.90 6.88 -15.07
C TYR A 92 9.67 6.03 -13.80
N MET A 93 9.70 6.65 -12.63
CA MET A 93 9.50 5.93 -11.35
C MET A 93 8.15 5.21 -11.27
N GLU A 94 7.07 5.81 -11.76
CA GLU A 94 5.73 5.22 -11.70
C GLU A 94 5.65 3.92 -12.50
N GLU A 95 6.20 3.89 -13.71
CA GLU A 95 6.25 2.70 -14.56
C GLU A 95 7.14 1.63 -13.92
N TYR A 96 8.26 2.04 -13.32
CA TYR A 96 9.14 1.10 -12.64
C TYR A 96 8.48 0.50 -11.39
N LEU A 97 7.79 1.29 -10.58
CA LEU A 97 7.03 0.79 -9.42
C LEU A 97 5.96 -0.21 -9.84
N LYS A 98 5.25 0.04 -10.94
CA LYS A 98 4.32 -0.93 -11.51
C LYS A 98 5.02 -2.23 -11.93
N PHE A 99 6.13 -2.13 -12.66
CA PHE A 99 6.95 -3.29 -13.03
C PHE A 99 7.43 -4.05 -11.79
N PHE A 100 7.93 -3.35 -10.77
CA PHE A 100 8.39 -3.92 -9.51
C PHE A 100 7.28 -4.69 -8.79
N ASN A 101 6.11 -4.09 -8.65
CA ASN A 101 4.94 -4.75 -8.07
C ASN A 101 4.57 -6.03 -8.81
N ASP A 102 4.52 -5.97 -10.15
CA ASP A 102 4.10 -7.10 -10.97
C ASP A 102 5.11 -8.26 -10.96
N ASN A 103 6.42 -7.98 -10.92
CA ASN A 103 7.47 -8.99 -11.12
C ASN A 103 8.19 -9.42 -9.83
N TYR A 104 8.16 -8.59 -8.80
CA TYR A 104 8.89 -8.85 -7.55
C TYR A 104 7.96 -9.12 -6.39
N LEU A 105 6.85 -8.37 -6.23
CA LEU A 105 5.98 -8.51 -5.07
C LEU A 105 4.89 -9.57 -5.28
N LYS A 106 4.27 -9.64 -6.45
CA LYS A 106 3.26 -10.69 -6.75
C LYS A 106 3.83 -12.12 -6.68
N ASN A 107 5.13 -12.28 -6.96
CA ASN A 107 5.80 -13.58 -6.98
C ASN A 107 6.65 -13.88 -5.72
N ALA A 108 6.79 -12.95 -4.80
CA ALA A 108 7.75 -13.04 -3.69
C ALA A 108 7.11 -13.30 -2.31
N GLY A 109 5.79 -13.56 -2.25
CA GLY A 109 5.09 -13.50 -0.97
C GLY A 109 5.13 -12.06 -0.42
N ALA A 110 4.07 -11.60 0.18
CA ALA A 110 3.91 -10.20 0.56
C ALA A 110 5.09 -9.66 1.36
N VAL A 111 5.85 -8.74 0.72
CA VAL A 111 6.85 -7.91 1.41
C VAL A 111 6.10 -6.81 2.14
N GLY A 112 6.13 -6.82 3.46
CA GLY A 112 5.40 -5.86 4.29
C GLY A 112 5.59 -6.11 5.78
N ILE A 113 4.98 -5.27 6.60
CA ILE A 113 4.93 -5.45 8.04
C ILE A 113 3.85 -6.48 8.34
N GLU A 114 4.24 -7.64 8.87
CA GLU A 114 3.30 -8.66 9.32
C GLU A 114 2.66 -8.24 10.66
N GLU A 115 1.33 -8.33 10.73
CA GLU A 115 0.57 -8.12 11.94
C GLU A 115 -0.48 -9.24 12.06
N GLY A 116 -0.13 -10.31 12.76
CA GLY A 116 -0.92 -11.52 12.82
C GLY A 116 -1.01 -12.21 11.45
N ASP A 117 -2.24 -12.40 10.98
CA ASP A 117 -2.52 -13.03 9.67
C ASP A 117 -2.47 -12.05 8.48
N PHE A 118 -2.18 -10.77 8.73
CA PHE A 118 -2.24 -9.71 7.73
C PHE A 118 -0.89 -9.04 7.54
N VAL A 119 -0.70 -8.48 6.35
CA VAL A 119 0.55 -7.83 5.95
C VAL A 119 0.25 -6.40 5.50
N TYR A 120 0.87 -5.42 6.16
CA TYR A 120 0.84 -4.04 5.68
C TYR A 120 1.88 -3.83 4.58
N ASN A 121 1.42 -3.44 3.41
CA ASN A 121 2.28 -3.02 2.30
C ASN A 121 1.62 -1.85 1.56
N LYS A 122 2.25 -0.69 1.56
CA LYS A 122 1.72 0.52 0.93
C LYS A 122 1.96 0.59 -0.59
N SER A 123 2.99 -0.13 -1.08
CA SER A 123 3.48 -0.04 -2.46
C SER A 123 2.82 -1.03 -3.42
N VAL A 124 1.79 -1.75 -2.98
CA VAL A 124 1.02 -2.66 -3.83
C VAL A 124 -0.36 -2.11 -4.12
N ALA A 125 -1.01 -2.67 -5.14
CA ALA A 125 -2.40 -2.34 -5.46
C ALA A 125 -3.33 -2.58 -4.26
N HIS A 126 -4.21 -1.62 -4.03
CA HIS A 126 -5.21 -1.65 -2.98
C HIS A 126 -6.61 -1.75 -3.55
N LYS A 127 -7.54 -2.13 -2.68
CA LYS A 127 -8.97 -2.19 -2.96
C LYS A 127 -9.70 -1.46 -1.85
N PHE A 128 -10.79 -0.80 -2.19
CA PHE A 128 -11.76 -0.34 -1.21
C PHE A 128 -12.77 -1.46 -0.97
N VAL A 129 -13.08 -1.75 0.27
CA VAL A 129 -14.08 -2.73 0.69
C VAL A 129 -15.15 -2.07 1.55
N LEU A 130 -16.38 -2.39 1.25
CA LEU A 130 -17.56 -2.01 2.03
C LEU A 130 -18.35 -3.27 2.36
N ILE A 131 -18.42 -3.62 3.64
CA ILE A 131 -19.20 -4.77 4.15
C ILE A 131 -20.50 -4.24 4.73
N TYR A 132 -21.61 -4.86 4.36
CA TYR A 132 -22.96 -4.43 4.73
C TYR A 132 -23.89 -5.65 4.85
N PRO A 133 -24.99 -5.57 5.67
CA PRO A 133 -25.96 -6.65 5.78
C PRO A 133 -26.57 -7.02 4.42
N ASN A 134 -26.71 -8.33 4.16
CA ASN A 134 -27.27 -8.84 2.90
C ASN A 134 -28.78 -8.56 2.73
N THR A 135 -29.42 -7.91 3.72
CA THR A 135 -30.77 -7.35 3.61
C THR A 135 -30.82 -6.08 2.75
N ILE A 136 -29.67 -5.49 2.44
CA ILE A 136 -29.53 -4.34 1.56
C ILE A 136 -29.53 -4.82 0.10
N ASP A 137 -30.33 -4.17 -0.73
CA ASP A 137 -30.35 -4.44 -2.16
C ASP A 137 -28.97 -4.06 -2.81
N PRO A 138 -28.15 -5.05 -3.24
CA PRO A 138 -26.82 -4.78 -3.77
C PRO A 138 -26.87 -3.98 -5.08
N TYR A 139 -27.95 -4.05 -5.86
CA TYR A 139 -28.08 -3.31 -7.10
C TYR A 139 -28.24 -1.81 -6.87
N LYS A 140 -29.02 -1.42 -5.87
CA LYS A 140 -29.18 -0.01 -5.50
C LYS A 140 -27.87 0.59 -5.01
N LEU A 141 -27.13 -0.17 -4.18
CA LEU A 141 -25.86 0.29 -3.68
C LEU A 141 -24.84 0.38 -4.82
N LYS A 142 -24.78 -0.65 -5.68
CA LYS A 142 -23.92 -0.69 -6.87
C LYS A 142 -24.13 0.53 -7.76
N THR A 143 -25.38 0.86 -8.14
CA THR A 143 -25.68 2.01 -9.01
C THR A 143 -25.15 3.32 -8.42
N VAL A 144 -25.34 3.56 -7.12
CA VAL A 144 -24.87 4.78 -6.46
C VAL A 144 -23.34 4.88 -6.49
N PHE A 145 -22.64 3.75 -6.35
CA PHE A 145 -21.18 3.72 -6.40
C PHE A 145 -20.63 3.78 -7.83
N GLU A 146 -21.32 3.19 -8.81
CA GLU A 146 -20.95 3.31 -10.23
C GLU A 146 -21.06 4.75 -10.74
N ASP A 147 -22.09 5.48 -10.33
CA ASP A 147 -22.26 6.91 -10.63
C ASP A 147 -21.15 7.78 -9.99
N PHE A 148 -20.59 7.34 -8.88
CA PHE A 148 -19.50 8.03 -8.18
C PHE A 148 -18.11 7.66 -8.71
N ASN A 149 -17.94 6.45 -9.23
CA ASN A 149 -16.66 5.94 -9.66
C ASN A 149 -16.16 6.64 -10.93
N PHE A 150 -14.87 6.88 -10.99
CA PHE A 150 -14.21 7.36 -12.21
C PHE A 150 -13.73 6.19 -13.09
N ALA A 151 -13.39 6.49 -14.34
CA ALA A 151 -12.91 5.49 -15.30
C ALA A 151 -11.69 4.72 -14.78
N GLY A 152 -11.70 3.40 -15.00
CA GLY A 152 -10.63 2.49 -14.56
C GLY A 152 -10.88 1.77 -13.24
N LEU A 153 -11.91 2.17 -12.46
CA LEU A 153 -12.31 1.42 -11.28
C LEU A 153 -13.25 0.28 -11.65
N VAL A 154 -13.05 -0.87 -11.02
CA VAL A 154 -13.88 -2.07 -11.20
C VAL A 154 -14.59 -2.39 -9.89
N LEU A 155 -15.93 -2.48 -9.97
CA LEU A 155 -16.79 -2.79 -8.84
C LEU A 155 -17.28 -4.24 -8.93
N ASN A 156 -17.06 -5.02 -7.87
CA ASN A 156 -17.54 -6.38 -7.69
C ASN A 156 -18.30 -6.52 -6.39
N ASN A 157 -19.38 -7.31 -6.39
CA ASN A 157 -20.06 -7.72 -5.18
C ASN A 157 -19.73 -9.19 -4.88
N LEU A 158 -19.38 -9.47 -3.64
CA LEU A 158 -19.05 -10.80 -3.13
C LEU A 158 -19.88 -11.09 -1.89
N LYS A 159 -20.11 -12.35 -1.61
CA LYS A 159 -20.65 -12.77 -0.32
C LYS A 159 -19.50 -12.76 0.71
N PHE A 160 -19.69 -12.06 1.83
CA PHE A 160 -18.69 -12.01 2.91
C PHE A 160 -18.90 -13.16 3.90
N ASP A 161 -20.13 -13.29 4.43
CA ASP A 161 -20.55 -14.36 5.32
C ASP A 161 -22.05 -14.66 5.15
N GLU A 162 -22.68 -15.33 6.12
CA GLU A 162 -24.10 -15.70 6.02
C GLU A 162 -25.04 -14.47 6.14
N GLU A 163 -24.62 -13.43 6.84
CA GLU A 163 -25.43 -12.24 7.15
C GLU A 163 -25.00 -11.00 6.36
N ASN A 164 -23.80 -11.02 5.77
CA ASN A 164 -23.20 -9.86 5.12
C ASN A 164 -22.74 -10.14 3.70
N ASP A 165 -22.93 -9.14 2.85
CA ASP A 165 -22.28 -9.01 1.55
C ASP A 165 -21.14 -8.01 1.62
N CYS A 166 -20.23 -8.04 0.65
CA CYS A 166 -19.22 -7.01 0.51
C CYS A 166 -19.12 -6.51 -0.93
N MET A 167 -19.00 -5.20 -1.05
CA MET A 167 -18.63 -4.51 -2.28
C MET A 167 -17.13 -4.27 -2.28
N VAL A 168 -16.47 -4.68 -3.36
CA VAL A 168 -15.03 -4.52 -3.57
C VAL A 168 -14.81 -3.63 -4.78
N ILE A 169 -14.12 -2.51 -4.59
CA ILE A 169 -13.73 -1.60 -5.68
C ILE A 169 -12.22 -1.67 -5.82
N SER A 170 -11.76 -2.02 -7.00
CA SER A 170 -10.35 -2.18 -7.36
C SER A 170 -9.95 -1.20 -8.48
N GLY A 171 -8.64 -1.04 -8.66
CA GLY A 171 -8.06 -0.10 -9.64
C GLY A 171 -7.16 0.95 -8.98
N PHE A 172 -6.88 0.83 -7.68
CA PHE A 172 -5.94 1.70 -6.97
C PHE A 172 -4.56 1.07 -6.96
N ASN A 173 -3.56 1.75 -7.53
CA ASN A 173 -2.20 1.22 -7.67
C ASN A 173 -1.37 1.34 -6.39
N SER A 174 -1.83 2.14 -5.43
CA SER A 174 -1.14 2.39 -4.16
C SER A 174 -2.11 2.59 -2.99
N LYS A 175 -1.56 2.58 -1.75
CA LYS A 175 -2.29 2.98 -0.54
C LYS A 175 -2.90 4.38 -0.68
N GLU A 176 -2.11 5.33 -1.19
CA GLU A 176 -2.50 6.74 -1.28
C GLU A 176 -3.71 6.93 -2.18
N GLU A 177 -3.77 6.25 -3.32
CA GLU A 177 -4.94 6.27 -4.21
C GLU A 177 -6.16 5.69 -3.52
N GLY A 178 -5.99 4.52 -2.90
CA GLY A 178 -7.06 3.88 -2.14
C GLY A 178 -7.57 4.76 -1.00
N MET A 179 -6.67 5.40 -0.24
CA MET A 179 -7.05 6.28 0.86
C MET A 179 -7.72 7.58 0.39
N ARG A 180 -7.33 8.14 -0.75
CA ARG A 180 -8.05 9.27 -1.36
C ARG A 180 -9.49 8.89 -1.68
N TYR A 181 -9.68 7.71 -2.27
CA TYR A 181 -11.02 7.20 -2.54
C TYR A 181 -11.81 6.94 -1.25
N PHE A 182 -11.22 6.27 -0.26
CA PHE A 182 -11.82 6.05 1.06
C PHE A 182 -12.30 7.36 1.69
N ASN A 183 -11.46 8.38 1.74
CA ASN A 183 -11.80 9.68 2.29
C ASN A 183 -12.93 10.37 1.51
N ALA A 184 -12.94 10.25 0.19
CA ALA A 184 -14.02 10.79 -0.65
C ALA A 184 -15.35 10.08 -0.37
N VAL A 185 -15.35 8.75 -0.19
CA VAL A 185 -16.55 7.98 0.17
C VAL A 185 -17.07 8.38 1.53
N VAL A 186 -16.24 8.36 2.58
CA VAL A 186 -16.71 8.64 3.96
C VAL A 186 -17.16 10.09 4.14
N SER A 187 -16.66 11.00 3.33
CA SER A 187 -17.07 12.41 3.30
C SER A 187 -18.39 12.64 2.51
N ASN A 188 -18.80 11.69 1.70
CA ASN A 188 -19.95 11.82 0.82
C ASN A 188 -21.23 11.23 1.43
N ARG A 189 -21.95 12.05 2.20
CA ARG A 189 -23.21 11.63 2.85
C ARG A 189 -24.30 11.14 1.88
N LYS A 190 -24.29 11.59 0.61
CA LYS A 190 -25.27 11.16 -0.39
C LYS A 190 -24.98 9.72 -0.84
N LEU A 191 -23.69 9.39 -1.00
CA LEU A 191 -23.23 8.06 -1.39
C LEU A 191 -23.62 7.01 -0.35
N LEU A 192 -23.46 7.32 0.94
CA LEU A 192 -23.76 6.44 2.05
C LEU A 192 -25.24 6.48 2.51
N LYS A 193 -26.09 7.24 1.80
CA LYS A 193 -27.52 7.33 2.15
C LYS A 193 -28.23 5.97 2.21
N PRO A 194 -27.97 5.00 1.30
CA PRO A 194 -28.61 3.67 1.38
C PRO A 194 -28.26 2.89 2.66
N LEU A 195 -27.13 3.24 3.31
CA LEU A 195 -26.64 2.60 4.54
C LEU A 195 -26.97 3.39 5.81
N ARG A 196 -27.83 4.39 5.71
CA ARG A 196 -28.21 5.21 6.88
C ARG A 196 -28.92 4.36 7.93
N ASN A 197 -28.45 4.44 9.17
CA ASN A 197 -28.95 3.66 10.33
C ASN A 197 -28.73 2.15 10.20
N ILE A 198 -27.74 1.75 9.42
CA ILE A 198 -27.34 0.36 9.21
C ILE A 198 -25.88 0.25 9.61
N ASP A 199 -25.53 -0.81 10.31
CA ASP A 199 -24.15 -1.11 10.65
C ASP A 199 -23.44 -1.58 9.38
N TYR A 200 -22.37 -0.90 9.03
CA TYR A 200 -21.49 -1.27 7.92
C TYR A 200 -20.04 -0.99 8.29
N THR A 201 -19.13 -1.65 7.60
CA THR A 201 -17.69 -1.46 7.78
C THR A 201 -17.03 -1.18 6.45
N ASN A 202 -16.16 -0.18 6.39
CA ASN A 202 -15.38 0.12 5.19
C ASN A 202 -13.89 0.30 5.52
N PHE A 203 -13.04 -0.06 4.58
CA PHE A 203 -11.59 0.03 4.71
C PHE A 203 -10.91 -0.12 3.35
N ILE A 204 -9.60 0.14 3.33
CA ILE A 204 -8.72 -0.16 2.21
C ILE A 204 -7.93 -1.42 2.54
N ILE A 205 -7.73 -2.30 1.56
CA ILE A 205 -7.10 -3.60 1.74
C ILE A 205 -6.29 -4.00 0.50
N THR A 206 -5.21 -4.75 0.68
CA THR A 206 -4.48 -5.40 -0.41
C THR A 206 -5.16 -6.72 -0.82
N GLU A 207 -4.88 -7.22 -2.03
CA GLU A 207 -5.40 -8.53 -2.49
C GLU A 207 -5.08 -9.67 -1.52
N VAL A 208 -3.82 -9.73 -1.07
CA VAL A 208 -3.35 -10.78 -0.14
C VAL A 208 -4.15 -10.76 1.16
N ASN A 209 -4.34 -9.58 1.73
CA ASN A 209 -5.12 -9.44 2.97
C ASN A 209 -6.60 -9.68 2.76
N LEU A 210 -7.17 -9.31 1.61
CA LEU A 210 -8.57 -9.60 1.30
C LEU A 210 -8.82 -11.10 1.25
N ASN A 211 -7.95 -11.85 0.59
CA ASN A 211 -8.05 -13.31 0.54
C ASN A 211 -7.94 -13.93 1.93
N ALA A 212 -6.96 -13.51 2.74
CA ALA A 212 -6.83 -13.94 4.12
C ALA A 212 -8.07 -13.61 4.96
N LEU A 213 -8.65 -12.42 4.77
CA LEU A 213 -9.86 -11.99 5.47
C LEU A 213 -11.09 -12.84 5.10
N LEU A 214 -11.26 -13.15 3.82
CA LEU A 214 -12.37 -13.99 3.34
C LEU A 214 -12.26 -15.44 3.83
N GLU A 215 -11.03 -15.98 3.90
CA GLU A 215 -10.78 -17.33 4.39
C GLU A 215 -10.91 -17.46 5.91
N LYS A 216 -10.25 -16.56 6.66
CA LYS A 216 -10.07 -16.66 8.11
C LYS A 216 -11.06 -15.83 8.93
N LYS A 217 -11.84 -14.96 8.28
CA LYS A 217 -12.83 -14.07 8.91
C LYS A 217 -12.27 -13.21 10.06
N GLY A 218 -10.98 -12.88 9.99
CA GLY A 218 -10.25 -12.13 11.02
C GLY A 218 -10.50 -10.62 11.01
N MET A 219 -11.77 -10.16 10.88
CA MET A 219 -12.16 -8.76 10.73
C MET A 219 -11.58 -7.85 11.82
N GLU A 220 -11.69 -8.25 13.08
CA GLU A 220 -11.20 -7.43 14.20
C GLU A 220 -9.68 -7.19 14.10
N SER A 221 -8.93 -8.25 13.77
CA SER A 221 -7.48 -8.16 13.58
C SER A 221 -7.12 -7.28 12.39
N TYR A 222 -7.86 -7.40 11.27
CA TYR A 222 -7.65 -6.53 10.13
C TYR A 222 -7.95 -5.06 10.44
N LEU A 223 -9.03 -4.78 11.16
CA LEU A 223 -9.39 -3.41 11.55
C LEU A 223 -8.35 -2.78 12.50
N LYS A 224 -7.68 -3.56 13.34
CA LYS A 224 -6.53 -3.08 14.15
C LYS A 224 -5.37 -2.66 13.25
N LEU A 225 -5.00 -3.50 12.27
CA LEU A 225 -3.99 -3.16 11.26
C LEU A 225 -4.41 -1.91 10.47
N PHE A 226 -5.65 -1.84 9.99
CA PHE A 226 -6.15 -0.71 9.23
C PHE A 226 -6.09 0.60 10.03
N LYS A 227 -6.54 0.60 11.28
CA LYS A 227 -6.44 1.78 12.16
C LYS A 227 -5.01 2.24 12.34
N LYS A 228 -4.11 1.30 12.65
CA LYS A 228 -2.70 1.59 12.92
C LYS A 228 -1.96 2.15 11.71
N TYR A 229 -2.10 1.53 10.53
CA TYR A 229 -1.25 1.83 9.36
C TYR A 229 -1.91 2.69 8.28
N TYR A 230 -3.23 2.81 8.28
CA TYR A 230 -3.95 3.61 7.28
C TYR A 230 -4.56 4.87 7.88
N LEU A 231 -5.05 4.80 9.13
CA LEU A 231 -5.67 5.94 9.81
C LEU A 231 -4.74 6.62 10.81
N ASN A 232 -3.59 6.02 11.14
CA ASN A 232 -2.62 6.50 12.14
C ASN A 232 -3.26 6.72 13.54
N LEU A 233 -4.13 5.79 13.98
CA LEU A 233 -4.87 5.80 15.24
C LEU A 233 -4.33 4.75 16.23
#